data_8f825a2009ce39ee178592dc0b9dde6f
#
_entry.id   8f825a2009ce39ee178592dc0b9dde6f
#
_cell.length_a   1.000
_cell.length_b   1.000
_cell.length_c   1.000
_cell.angle_alpha   90.00
_cell.angle_beta   90.00
_cell.angle_gamma   90.00
#
_symmetry.space_group_name_H-M   'P 1'
#
loop_
_entity.id
_entity.type
_entity.pdbx_description
1 polymer ?
#
loop_
_entity_poly.entity_id
_entity_poly.type
_entity_poly.pdbx_seq_one_letter_code
_entity_poly.pdbx_strand_id
1 'polypeptide(L)'
;REEMELASRRFAWACYADSPVVPNDSSLAVLPLSMQDRSLSAAHLNYFASQVQEKKSELRIERSKFFPEFSVGYVRQKIAPLNGLNSWMVGVSFPILFFPQRSRSKQAKVNLQIAEWQAEQNRVQLNNQVEELYRRARQQQESLDYYSKAALKEAEALQESALLKFKESEINITDFVQNLNASREIRKNYIETVYAYNVSVLEIELYTE
;
A
#
# COMPACT_ATOMS: atom_id res chain seq x y z
N ARG A 1 -10.18 26.29 12.95
CA ARG A 1 -11.27 25.46 13.49
C ARG A 1 -11.82 24.51 12.42
N GLU A 2 -12.17 25.01 11.23
CA GLU A 2 -12.70 24.21 10.12
C GLU A 2 -11.75 23.06 9.70
N GLU A 3 -10.45 23.32 9.62
CA GLU A 3 -9.46 22.28 9.29
C GLU A 3 -9.39 21.16 10.32
N MET A 4 -9.53 21.50 11.60
CA MET A 4 -9.53 20.53 12.69
C MET A 4 -10.82 19.67 12.68
N GLU A 5 -11.98 20.27 12.38
CA GLU A 5 -13.22 19.53 12.20
C GLU A 5 -13.17 18.59 11.00
N LEU A 6 -12.57 19.05 9.90
CA LEU A 6 -12.37 18.24 8.70
C LEU A 6 -11.41 17.07 8.96
N ALA A 7 -10.34 17.30 9.70
CA ALA A 7 -9.41 16.26 10.12
C ALA A 7 -10.07 15.24 11.06
N SER A 8 -10.84 15.68 12.06
CA SER A 8 -11.56 14.79 12.97
C SER A 8 -12.63 13.93 12.28
N ARG A 9 -13.33 14.48 11.27
CA ARG A 9 -14.28 13.73 10.44
C ARG A 9 -13.55 12.67 9.55
N ARG A 10 -12.43 13.04 8.94
CA ARG A 10 -11.62 12.07 8.16
C ARG A 10 -11.09 10.95 9.03
N PHE A 11 -10.65 11.28 10.23
CA PHE A 11 -10.18 10.29 11.19
C PHE A 11 -11.32 9.38 11.67
N ALA A 12 -12.50 9.94 11.98
CA ALA A 12 -13.68 9.15 12.32
C ALA A 12 -14.08 8.21 11.18
N TRP A 13 -14.05 8.68 9.94
CA TRP A 13 -14.32 7.84 8.77
C TRP A 13 -13.32 6.70 8.61
N ALA A 14 -12.02 6.96 8.81
CA ALA A 14 -10.97 5.94 8.77
C ALA A 14 -11.14 4.89 9.90
N CYS A 15 -11.70 5.29 11.04
CA CYS A 15 -12.00 4.42 12.18
C CYS A 15 -13.39 3.76 12.11
N TYR A 16 -14.16 3.97 11.03
CA TYR A 16 -15.57 3.53 10.92
C TYR A 16 -16.46 4.02 12.06
N ALA A 17 -16.19 5.22 12.59
CA ALA A 17 -16.95 5.83 13.67
C ALA A 17 -18.02 6.81 13.12
N ASP A 18 -19.25 6.74 13.67
CA ASP A 18 -20.37 7.59 13.23
C ASP A 18 -20.29 9.05 13.74
N SER A 19 -19.40 9.32 14.68
CA SER A 19 -19.20 10.63 15.28
C SER A 19 -17.76 11.12 15.12
N PRO A 20 -17.51 12.44 15.09
CA PRO A 20 -16.15 12.98 15.05
C PRO A 20 -15.33 12.48 16.22
N VAL A 21 -14.19 11.88 15.92
CA VAL A 21 -13.25 11.35 16.92
C VAL A 21 -12.06 12.29 17.03
N VAL A 22 -11.70 12.65 18.23
CA VAL A 22 -10.49 13.42 18.53
C VAL A 22 -9.52 12.51 19.25
N PRO A 23 -8.25 12.41 18.79
CA PRO A 23 -7.23 11.65 19.49
C PRO A 23 -7.06 12.17 20.93
N ASN A 24 -6.89 11.25 21.88
CA ASN A 24 -6.67 11.62 23.29
C ASN A 24 -5.21 12.07 23.54
N ASP A 25 -4.32 11.76 22.60
CA ASP A 25 -2.91 12.12 22.68
C ASP A 25 -2.69 13.57 22.29
N SER A 26 -2.02 14.32 23.16
CA SER A 26 -1.66 15.73 22.93
C SER A 26 -0.30 15.90 22.25
N SER A 27 0.45 14.83 22.05
CA SER A 27 1.78 14.84 21.42
C SER A 27 1.91 13.70 20.41
N LEU A 28 2.54 14.00 19.28
CA LEU A 28 2.87 13.01 18.27
C LEU A 28 4.19 12.32 18.64
N ALA A 29 4.14 11.04 19.00
CA ALA A 29 5.34 10.25 19.28
C ALA A 29 6.08 9.90 17.99
N VAL A 30 7.41 9.82 18.07
CA VAL A 30 8.27 9.35 16.98
C VAL A 30 8.26 7.81 16.99
N LEU A 31 7.86 7.21 15.88
CA LEU A 31 7.84 5.76 15.73
C LEU A 31 9.26 5.20 15.58
N PRO A 32 9.55 4.02 16.16
CA PRO A 32 10.84 3.38 15.96
C PRO A 32 10.94 2.83 14.55
N LEU A 33 12.02 3.12 13.82
CA LEU A 33 12.29 2.52 12.52
C LEU A 33 13.07 1.21 12.72
N SER A 34 12.47 0.08 12.40
CA SER A 34 13.17 -1.20 12.34
C SER A 34 13.99 -1.27 11.04
N MET A 35 15.31 -1.32 11.17
CA MET A 35 16.24 -1.45 10.02
C MET A 35 16.57 -2.92 9.68
N GLN A 36 16.00 -3.88 10.42
CA GLN A 36 16.45 -5.27 10.38
C GLN A 36 15.82 -6.10 9.26
N ASP A 37 14.61 -5.79 8.81
CA ASP A 37 13.93 -6.59 7.80
C ASP A 37 13.56 -5.73 6.59
N ARG A 38 14.36 -5.83 5.52
CA ARG A 38 14.12 -5.17 4.23
C ARG A 38 13.46 -6.10 3.22
N SER A 39 13.02 -7.28 3.66
CA SER A 39 12.34 -8.23 2.79
C SER A 39 10.94 -7.73 2.46
N LEU A 40 10.55 -7.84 1.19
CA LEU A 40 9.18 -7.56 0.79
C LEU A 40 8.22 -8.55 1.44
N SER A 41 7.07 -8.06 1.86
CA SER A 41 5.99 -8.88 2.40
C SER A 41 5.65 -10.05 1.48
N ALA A 42 5.49 -11.22 2.07
CA ALA A 42 5.06 -12.42 1.37
C ALA A 42 3.71 -12.22 0.65
N ALA A 43 2.83 -11.37 1.17
CA ALA A 43 1.54 -11.08 0.57
C ALA A 43 1.69 -10.42 -0.81
N HIS A 44 2.57 -9.42 -0.93
CA HIS A 44 2.85 -8.73 -2.19
C HIS A 44 3.49 -9.66 -3.22
N LEU A 45 4.46 -10.48 -2.78
CA LEU A 45 5.13 -11.45 -3.66
C LEU A 45 4.18 -12.55 -4.12
N ASN A 46 3.31 -13.06 -3.25
CA ASN A 46 2.33 -14.10 -3.57
C ASN A 46 1.26 -13.62 -4.55
N TYR A 47 0.88 -12.34 -4.51
CA TYR A 47 -0.06 -11.79 -5.48
C TYR A 47 0.45 -11.94 -6.92
N PHE A 48 1.69 -11.52 -7.19
CA PHE A 48 2.28 -11.65 -8.54
C PHE A 48 2.56 -13.11 -8.91
N ALA A 49 2.99 -13.93 -7.95
CA ALA A 49 3.18 -15.35 -8.16
C ALA A 49 1.86 -16.06 -8.56
N SER A 50 0.73 -15.63 -7.95
CA SER A 50 -0.59 -16.15 -8.28
C SER A 50 -1.03 -15.81 -9.70
N GLN A 51 -0.73 -14.59 -10.18
CA GLN A 51 -1.00 -14.20 -11.57
C GLN A 51 -0.21 -15.03 -12.57
N VAL A 52 1.07 -15.27 -12.30
CA VAL A 52 1.90 -16.17 -13.13
C VAL A 52 1.33 -17.59 -13.14
N GLN A 53 0.91 -18.08 -11.98
CA GLN A 53 0.31 -19.43 -11.86
C GLN A 53 -1.03 -19.53 -12.60
N GLU A 54 -1.84 -18.47 -12.61
CA GLU A 54 -3.06 -18.39 -13.44
C GLU A 54 -2.72 -18.57 -14.92
N LYS A 55 -1.78 -17.79 -15.47
CA LYS A 55 -1.38 -17.89 -16.89
C LYS A 55 -0.73 -19.23 -17.22
N LYS A 56 -0.02 -19.83 -16.29
CA LYS A 56 0.51 -21.18 -16.41
C LYS A 56 -0.61 -22.23 -16.50
N SER A 57 -1.67 -22.04 -15.73
CA SER A 57 -2.85 -22.91 -15.79
C SER A 57 -3.63 -22.74 -17.10
N GLU A 58 -3.80 -21.50 -17.59
CA GLU A 58 -4.37 -21.22 -18.91
C GLU A 58 -3.60 -21.95 -20.04
N LEU A 59 -2.26 -21.86 -20.02
CA LEU A 59 -1.43 -22.57 -20.98
C LEU A 59 -1.62 -24.10 -20.90
N ARG A 60 -1.78 -24.64 -19.69
CA ARG A 60 -2.05 -26.07 -19.47
C ARG A 60 -3.42 -26.45 -20.05
N ILE A 61 -4.44 -25.64 -19.85
CA ILE A 61 -5.78 -25.83 -20.43
C ILE A 61 -5.70 -25.80 -21.97
N GLU A 62 -5.02 -24.81 -22.56
CA GLU A 62 -4.90 -24.76 -24.02
C GLU A 62 -4.12 -25.95 -24.59
N ARG A 63 -3.15 -26.47 -23.86
CA ARG A 63 -2.45 -27.71 -24.25
C ARG A 63 -3.31 -28.96 -24.08
N SER A 64 -4.16 -29.02 -23.07
CA SER A 64 -5.04 -30.19 -22.86
C SER A 64 -6.06 -30.37 -23.99
N LYS A 65 -6.44 -29.28 -24.68
CA LYS A 65 -7.36 -29.32 -25.84
C LYS A 65 -6.78 -30.03 -27.08
N PHE A 66 -5.50 -30.42 -27.07
CA PHE A 66 -4.94 -31.31 -28.09
C PHE A 66 -5.27 -32.79 -27.85
N PHE A 67 -5.70 -33.16 -26.65
CA PHE A 67 -6.07 -34.49 -26.29
C PHE A 67 -7.56 -34.76 -26.55
N PRO A 68 -7.95 -36.02 -26.73
CA PRO A 68 -9.39 -36.41 -26.85
C PRO A 68 -10.13 -35.99 -25.58
N GLU A 69 -11.34 -35.49 -25.78
CA GLU A 69 -12.29 -35.19 -24.69
C GLU A 69 -13.22 -36.37 -24.49
N PHE A 70 -13.32 -36.86 -23.27
CA PHE A 70 -14.22 -37.92 -22.85
C PHE A 70 -15.38 -37.32 -22.10
N SER A 71 -16.61 -37.62 -22.52
CA SER A 71 -17.81 -37.20 -21.84
C SER A 71 -18.62 -38.39 -21.35
N VAL A 72 -19.09 -38.34 -20.12
CA VAL A 72 -20.01 -39.33 -19.56
C VAL A 72 -21.24 -38.59 -19.02
N GLY A 73 -22.40 -38.92 -19.51
CA GLY A 73 -23.63 -38.30 -19.09
C GLY A 73 -24.61 -39.37 -18.56
N TYR A 74 -25.37 -39.02 -17.53
CA TYR A 74 -26.52 -39.78 -17.06
C TYR A 74 -27.77 -38.92 -17.15
N VAL A 75 -28.77 -39.38 -17.87
CA VAL A 75 -30.05 -38.68 -18.05
C VAL A 75 -31.18 -39.54 -17.49
N ARG A 76 -31.95 -38.95 -16.59
CA ARG A 76 -33.20 -39.55 -16.09
C ARG A 76 -34.37 -38.73 -16.59
N GLN A 77 -35.19 -39.34 -17.43
CA GLN A 77 -36.41 -38.72 -17.97
C GLN A 77 -37.67 -39.37 -17.43
N LYS A 78 -38.66 -38.56 -17.10
CA LYS A 78 -40.03 -39.00 -16.81
C LYS A 78 -40.92 -38.59 -17.99
N ILE A 79 -41.35 -39.54 -18.78
CA ILE A 79 -42.28 -39.29 -19.87
C ILE A 79 -43.58 -40.06 -19.52
N ALA A 80 -44.67 -39.33 -19.28
CA ALA A 80 -45.95 -39.96 -19.00
C ALA A 80 -46.44 -40.73 -20.24
N PRO A 81 -46.90 -42.01 -20.09
CA PRO A 81 -47.17 -42.77 -18.87
C PRO A 81 -45.98 -43.59 -18.33
N LEU A 82 -44.81 -43.55 -18.97
CA LEU A 82 -43.63 -44.34 -18.56
C LEU A 82 -42.80 -43.59 -17.52
N ASN A 83 -42.77 -44.11 -16.31
CA ASN A 83 -41.93 -43.56 -15.24
C ASN A 83 -40.54 -44.18 -15.26
N GLY A 84 -39.51 -43.32 -15.40
CA GLY A 84 -38.12 -43.68 -15.07
C GLY A 84 -37.28 -44.26 -16.21
N LEU A 85 -37.26 -43.65 -17.38
CA LEU A 85 -36.26 -43.95 -18.39
C LEU A 85 -34.90 -43.38 -17.93
N ASN A 86 -33.96 -44.28 -17.69
CA ASN A 86 -32.57 -43.95 -17.34
C ASN A 86 -31.69 -44.26 -18.55
N SER A 87 -30.89 -43.33 -18.98
CA SER A 87 -29.91 -43.52 -20.06
C SER A 87 -28.53 -43.05 -19.67
N TRP A 88 -27.53 -43.78 -20.08
CA TRP A 88 -26.14 -43.43 -19.99
C TRP A 88 -25.66 -43.02 -21.38
N MET A 89 -24.91 -41.96 -21.45
CA MET A 89 -24.27 -41.48 -22.68
C MET A 89 -22.78 -41.43 -22.45
N VAL A 90 -22.02 -42.06 -23.34
CA VAL A 90 -20.57 -41.99 -23.37
C VAL A 90 -20.18 -41.40 -24.72
N GLY A 91 -19.41 -40.32 -24.69
CA GLY A 91 -18.92 -39.64 -25.89
C GLY A 91 -17.41 -39.49 -25.88
N VAL A 92 -16.80 -39.55 -27.06
CA VAL A 92 -15.39 -39.23 -27.29
C VAL A 92 -15.34 -38.21 -28.42
N SER A 93 -14.70 -37.06 -28.17
CA SER A 93 -14.53 -36.02 -29.14
C SER A 93 -13.05 -35.83 -29.46
N PHE A 94 -12.72 -35.75 -30.77
CA PHE A 94 -11.35 -35.54 -31.24
C PHE A 94 -11.27 -34.21 -31.99
N PRO A 95 -10.29 -33.32 -31.67
CA PRO A 95 -10.05 -32.13 -32.45
C PRO A 95 -9.43 -32.51 -33.82
N ILE A 96 -10.19 -32.33 -34.92
CA ILE A 96 -9.70 -32.63 -36.28
C ILE A 96 -8.84 -31.50 -36.83
N LEU A 97 -9.10 -30.23 -36.39
CA LEU A 97 -8.39 -29.05 -36.87
C LEU A 97 -7.43 -28.53 -35.80
N PHE A 98 -6.15 -28.83 -35.92
CA PHE A 98 -5.10 -28.44 -34.96
C PHE A 98 -4.55 -27.02 -35.18
N PHE A 99 -4.81 -26.36 -36.32
CA PHE A 99 -4.26 -25.03 -36.62
C PHE A 99 -4.73 -23.94 -35.64
N PRO A 100 -6.04 -23.77 -35.38
CA PRO A 100 -6.50 -22.77 -34.41
C PRO A 100 -5.97 -23.04 -33.01
N GLN A 101 -5.91 -24.30 -32.61
CA GLN A 101 -5.46 -24.73 -31.30
C GLN A 101 -3.96 -24.44 -31.07
N ARG A 102 -3.15 -24.65 -32.12
CA ARG A 102 -1.72 -24.34 -32.09
C ARG A 102 -1.47 -22.84 -31.90
N SER A 103 -2.26 -21.99 -32.53
CA SER A 103 -2.20 -20.55 -32.39
C SER A 103 -2.61 -20.11 -30.97
N ARG A 104 -3.68 -20.66 -30.42
CA ARG A 104 -4.14 -20.40 -29.04
C ARG A 104 -3.08 -20.83 -28.00
N SER A 105 -2.49 -22.00 -28.17
CA SER A 105 -1.42 -22.46 -27.27
C SER A 105 -0.17 -21.59 -27.35
N LYS A 106 0.19 -21.09 -28.55
CA LYS A 106 1.29 -20.11 -28.69
C LYS A 106 0.94 -18.79 -28.01
N GLN A 107 -0.27 -18.28 -28.19
CA GLN A 107 -0.75 -17.07 -27.52
C GLN A 107 -0.70 -17.21 -26.00
N ALA A 108 -1.22 -18.31 -25.44
CA ALA A 108 -1.17 -18.58 -24.01
C ALA A 108 0.28 -18.65 -23.49
N LYS A 109 1.21 -19.20 -24.26
CA LYS A 109 2.63 -19.21 -23.92
C LYS A 109 3.22 -17.80 -23.87
N VAL A 110 2.90 -16.94 -24.83
CA VAL A 110 3.34 -15.53 -24.82
C VAL A 110 2.73 -14.79 -23.66
N ASN A 111 1.44 -15.00 -23.36
CA ASN A 111 0.78 -14.39 -22.21
C ASN A 111 1.44 -14.79 -20.89
N LEU A 112 1.85 -16.06 -20.76
CA LEU A 112 2.63 -16.50 -19.59
C LEU A 112 3.97 -15.75 -19.49
N GLN A 113 4.71 -15.63 -20.59
CA GLN A 113 5.98 -14.90 -20.60
C GLN A 113 5.77 -13.41 -20.20
N ILE A 114 4.71 -12.78 -20.70
CA ILE A 114 4.36 -11.41 -20.32
C ILE A 114 4.10 -11.33 -18.81
N ALA A 115 3.33 -12.26 -18.24
CA ALA A 115 3.04 -12.28 -16.80
C ALA A 115 4.32 -12.50 -15.95
N GLU A 116 5.24 -13.37 -16.41
CA GLU A 116 6.54 -13.58 -15.76
C GLU A 116 7.39 -12.30 -15.75
N TRP A 117 7.47 -11.61 -16.89
CA TRP A 117 8.19 -10.33 -16.97
C TRP A 117 7.53 -9.23 -16.14
N GLN A 118 6.20 -9.15 -16.12
CA GLN A 118 5.48 -8.19 -15.29
C GLN A 118 5.69 -8.45 -13.80
N ALA A 119 5.69 -9.73 -13.38
CA ALA A 119 5.95 -10.09 -11.99
C ALA A 119 7.36 -9.66 -11.56
N GLU A 120 8.38 -9.89 -12.39
CA GLU A 120 9.75 -9.47 -12.10
C GLU A 120 9.90 -7.94 -12.11
N GLN A 121 9.28 -7.25 -13.06
CA GLN A 121 9.28 -5.79 -13.12
C GLN A 121 8.65 -5.19 -11.86
N ASN A 122 7.49 -5.71 -11.42
CA ASN A 122 6.82 -5.25 -10.22
C ASN A 122 7.66 -5.53 -8.96
N ARG A 123 8.33 -6.68 -8.89
CA ARG A 123 9.26 -7.00 -7.79
C ARG A 123 10.39 -5.97 -7.67
N VAL A 124 11.01 -5.64 -8.80
CA VAL A 124 12.09 -4.63 -8.86
C VAL A 124 11.55 -3.26 -8.48
N GLN A 125 10.37 -2.89 -8.98
CA GLN A 125 9.74 -1.61 -8.65
C GLN A 125 9.41 -1.48 -7.17
N LEU A 126 8.86 -2.52 -6.54
CA LEU A 126 8.58 -2.54 -5.10
C LEU A 126 9.86 -2.43 -4.28
N ASN A 127 10.92 -3.16 -4.64
CA ASN A 127 12.20 -3.04 -3.95
C ASN A 127 12.76 -1.61 -4.01
N ASN A 128 12.71 -0.98 -5.18
CA ASN A 128 13.15 0.40 -5.34
C ASN A 128 12.28 1.38 -4.52
N GLN A 129 10.98 1.15 -4.46
CA GLN A 129 10.05 1.94 -3.65
C GLN A 129 10.38 1.84 -2.16
N VAL A 130 10.60 0.63 -1.66
CA VAL A 130 11.00 0.40 -0.25
C VAL A 130 12.34 1.07 0.05
N GLU A 131 13.33 0.94 -0.84
CA GLU A 131 14.62 1.63 -0.66
C GLU A 131 14.48 3.17 -0.64
N GLU A 132 13.60 3.72 -1.47
CA GLU A 132 13.34 5.16 -1.47
C GLU A 132 12.70 5.60 -0.16
N LEU A 133 11.74 4.84 0.36
CA LEU A 133 11.10 5.10 1.66
C LEU A 133 12.13 5.07 2.80
N TYR A 134 13.04 4.09 2.82
CA TYR A 134 14.11 4.05 3.82
C TYR A 134 15.05 5.26 3.73
N ARG A 135 15.41 5.71 2.53
CA ARG A 135 16.23 6.92 2.35
C ARG A 135 15.49 8.16 2.85
N ARG A 136 14.21 8.29 2.51
CA ARG A 136 13.35 9.39 2.98
C ARG A 136 13.21 9.40 4.50
N ALA A 137 12.92 8.26 5.10
CA ALA A 137 12.82 8.13 6.56
C ALA A 137 14.14 8.51 7.25
N ARG A 138 15.29 8.10 6.73
CA ARG A 138 16.60 8.49 7.26
C ARG A 138 16.84 10.00 7.19
N GLN A 139 16.54 10.63 6.05
CA GLN A 139 16.66 12.08 5.91
C GLN A 139 15.77 12.82 6.90
N GLN A 140 14.55 12.35 7.10
CA GLN A 140 13.62 12.92 8.08
C GLN A 140 14.10 12.69 9.52
N GLN A 141 14.70 11.55 9.82
CA GLN A 141 15.30 11.26 11.11
C GLN A 141 16.47 12.21 11.43
N GLU A 142 17.33 12.50 10.47
CA GLU A 142 18.42 13.51 10.61
C GLU A 142 17.83 14.89 10.88
N SER A 143 16.74 15.26 10.22
CA SER A 143 16.03 16.53 10.47
C SER A 143 15.42 16.56 11.88
N LEU A 144 14.81 15.47 12.33
CA LEU A 144 14.27 15.34 13.70
C LEU A 144 15.36 15.48 14.75
N ASP A 145 16.52 14.89 14.52
CA ASP A 145 17.68 15.01 15.38
C ASP A 145 18.13 16.46 15.52
N TYR A 146 18.16 17.22 14.41
CA TYR A 146 18.45 18.65 14.42
C TYR A 146 17.41 19.44 15.22
N TYR A 147 16.11 19.21 14.95
CA TYR A 147 15.05 19.90 15.67
C TYR A 147 15.10 19.63 17.17
N SER A 148 15.27 18.39 17.58
CA SER A 148 15.25 17.99 18.99
C SER A 148 16.47 18.49 19.77
N LYS A 149 17.65 18.51 19.13
CA LYS A 149 18.91 18.86 19.78
C LYS A 149 19.18 20.38 19.82
N ALA A 150 18.78 21.10 18.75
CA ALA A 150 19.12 22.50 18.57
C ALA A 150 17.89 23.41 18.38
N ALA A 151 17.14 23.23 17.31
CA ALA A 151 16.14 24.19 16.87
C ALA A 151 15.02 24.48 17.87
N LEU A 152 14.53 23.45 18.61
CA LEU A 152 13.51 23.65 19.63
C LEU A 152 14.04 24.48 20.83
N LYS A 153 15.28 24.27 21.22
CA LYS A 153 15.91 25.07 22.30
C LYS A 153 16.11 26.51 21.85
N GLU A 154 16.53 26.71 20.60
CA GLU A 154 16.66 28.06 20.04
C GLU A 154 15.30 28.76 19.95
N ALA A 155 14.24 28.04 19.57
CA ALA A 155 12.88 28.58 19.53
C ALA A 155 12.38 28.99 20.91
N GLU A 156 12.69 28.24 21.97
CA GLU A 156 12.37 28.60 23.35
C GLU A 156 13.15 29.84 23.78
N ALA A 157 14.47 29.86 23.58
CA ALA A 157 15.32 31.00 23.92
C ALA A 157 14.89 32.27 23.18
N LEU A 158 14.53 32.15 21.89
CA LEU A 158 14.03 33.26 21.10
C LEU A 158 12.72 33.83 21.69
N GLN A 159 11.78 32.95 22.06
CA GLN A 159 10.52 33.36 22.67
C GLN A 159 10.72 34.06 24.02
N GLU A 160 11.57 33.50 24.90
CA GLU A 160 11.86 34.08 26.22
C GLU A 160 12.58 35.42 26.10
N SER A 161 13.61 35.51 25.25
CA SER A 161 14.34 36.75 24.99
C SER A 161 13.41 37.83 24.40
N ALA A 162 12.55 37.48 23.44
CA ALA A 162 11.62 38.44 22.86
C ALA A 162 10.62 38.96 23.90
N LEU A 163 10.13 38.09 24.79
CA LEU A 163 9.21 38.48 25.88
C LEU A 163 9.89 39.42 26.87
N LEU A 164 11.14 39.12 27.26
CA LEU A 164 11.90 39.97 28.16
C LEU A 164 12.14 41.35 27.56
N LYS A 165 12.70 41.44 26.34
CA LYS A 165 12.96 42.68 25.62
C LYS A 165 11.71 43.53 25.39
N PHE A 166 10.57 42.88 25.11
CA PHE A 166 9.29 43.59 24.99
C PHE A 166 8.84 44.19 26.31
N LYS A 167 8.99 43.47 27.45
CA LYS A 167 8.66 43.96 28.80
C LYS A 167 9.56 45.16 29.20
N GLU A 168 10.82 45.12 28.79
CA GLU A 168 11.80 46.19 29.04
C GLU A 168 11.68 47.35 28.04
N SER A 169 10.69 47.29 27.12
CA SER A 169 10.49 48.31 26.06
C SER A 169 11.66 48.46 25.11
N GLU A 170 12.53 47.47 24.99
CA GLU A 170 13.66 47.46 24.05
C GLU A 170 13.23 47.13 22.62
N ILE A 171 12.15 46.42 22.42
CA ILE A 171 11.56 46.08 21.09
C ILE A 171 10.11 46.54 21.02
N ASN A 172 9.67 46.86 19.81
CA ASN A 172 8.28 47.19 19.55
C ASN A 172 7.41 45.94 19.41
N ILE A 173 6.08 46.14 19.36
CA ILE A 173 5.10 45.03 19.25
C ILE A 173 5.26 44.23 17.95
N THR A 174 5.69 44.88 16.86
CA THR A 174 5.88 44.22 15.57
C THR A 174 7.04 43.22 15.64
N ASP A 175 8.18 43.65 16.20
CA ASP A 175 9.36 42.81 16.40
C ASP A 175 9.07 41.65 17.35
N PHE A 176 8.31 41.94 18.44
CA PHE A 176 7.89 40.88 19.37
C PHE A 176 7.03 39.82 18.65
N VAL A 177 6.02 40.23 17.86
CA VAL A 177 5.14 39.29 17.13
C VAL A 177 5.93 38.53 16.05
N GLN A 178 6.89 39.14 15.37
CA GLN A 178 7.76 38.47 14.41
C GLN A 178 8.58 37.35 15.07
N ASN A 179 9.24 37.65 16.20
CA ASN A 179 10.01 36.65 16.94
C ASN A 179 9.14 35.50 17.48
N LEU A 180 7.93 35.81 17.96
CA LEU A 180 6.98 34.82 18.40
C LEU A 180 6.52 33.92 17.25
N ASN A 181 6.26 34.48 16.06
CA ASN A 181 5.89 33.74 14.88
C ASN A 181 7.05 32.86 14.38
N ALA A 182 8.30 33.34 14.41
CA ALA A 182 9.49 32.57 14.07
C ALA A 182 9.64 31.35 15.01
N SER A 183 9.49 31.53 16.32
CA SER A 183 9.50 30.43 17.30
C SER A 183 8.39 29.41 17.04
N ARG A 184 7.18 29.87 16.73
CA ARG A 184 6.04 29.00 16.42
C ARG A 184 6.26 28.21 15.13
N GLU A 185 6.84 28.83 14.11
CA GLU A 185 7.13 28.19 12.83
C GLU A 185 8.14 27.04 13.01
N ILE A 186 9.17 27.21 13.83
CA ILE A 186 10.11 26.14 14.18
C ILE A 186 9.38 24.95 14.83
N ARG A 187 8.50 25.21 15.79
CA ARG A 187 7.72 24.15 16.44
C ARG A 187 6.75 23.44 15.47
N LYS A 188 6.11 24.20 14.59
CA LYS A 188 5.23 23.66 13.55
C LYS A 188 6.01 22.74 12.62
N ASN A 189 7.15 23.20 12.10
CA ASN A 189 7.99 22.42 11.21
C ASN A 189 8.53 21.13 11.87
N TYR A 190 8.80 21.15 13.17
CA TYR A 190 9.12 19.95 13.93
C TYR A 190 7.97 18.94 13.90
N ILE A 191 6.74 19.37 14.20
CA ILE A 191 5.56 18.48 14.20
C ILE A 191 5.31 17.91 12.80
N GLU A 192 5.41 18.73 11.76
CA GLU A 192 5.29 18.29 10.37
C GLU A 192 6.37 17.27 9.99
N THR A 193 7.60 17.45 10.48
CA THR A 193 8.69 16.49 10.27
C THR A 193 8.44 15.16 11.00
N VAL A 194 7.93 15.19 12.26
CA VAL A 194 7.54 13.97 12.98
C VAL A 194 6.44 13.24 12.23
N TYR A 195 5.43 13.96 11.75
CA TYR A 195 4.34 13.38 10.97
C TYR A 195 4.86 12.70 9.69
N ALA A 196 5.65 13.42 8.90
CA ALA A 196 6.20 12.90 7.65
C ALA A 196 7.09 11.66 7.88
N TYR A 197 7.91 11.68 8.94
CA TYR A 197 8.71 10.53 9.34
C TYR A 197 7.85 9.32 9.71
N ASN A 198 6.84 9.52 10.58
CA ASN A 198 5.95 8.44 10.99
C ASN A 198 5.18 7.83 9.80
N VAL A 199 4.73 8.66 8.86
CA VAL A 199 4.11 8.17 7.62
C VAL A 199 5.08 7.29 6.84
N SER A 200 6.34 7.72 6.68
CA SER A 200 7.35 6.91 5.98
C SER A 200 7.63 5.58 6.70
N VAL A 201 7.62 5.55 8.03
CA VAL A 201 7.79 4.32 8.82
C VAL A 201 6.62 3.36 8.58
N LEU A 202 5.38 3.86 8.67
CA LEU A 202 4.18 3.05 8.45
C LEU A 202 4.08 2.53 6.99
N GLU A 203 4.50 3.33 6.02
CA GLU A 203 4.58 2.88 4.63
C GLU A 203 5.63 1.76 4.45
N ILE A 204 6.78 1.85 5.13
CA ILE A 204 7.78 0.78 5.13
C ILE A 204 7.21 -0.51 5.73
N GLU A 205 6.56 -0.44 6.88
CA GLU A 205 5.91 -1.59 7.52
C GLU A 205 4.88 -2.25 6.61
N LEU A 206 4.06 -1.46 5.91
CA LEU A 206 3.07 -1.97 4.95
C LEU A 206 3.69 -2.83 3.84
N TYR A 207 4.91 -2.53 3.40
CA TYR A 207 5.57 -3.27 2.33
C TYR A 207 6.47 -4.41 2.83
N THR A 208 6.83 -4.41 4.10
CA THR A 208 7.81 -5.38 4.67
C THR A 208 7.19 -6.41 5.61
N GLU A 209 6.01 -6.16 6.18
CA GLU A 209 5.22 -7.14 6.95
C GLU A 209 4.31 -7.99 6.01
#